data_c4277de890b2c074e40c04db35e56454
#
_entry.id   c4277de890b2c074e40c04db35e56454
#
_cell.length_a   1.000
_cell.length_b   1.000
_cell.length_c   1.000
_cell.angle_alpha   90.00
_cell.angle_beta   90.00
_cell.angle_gamma   90.00
#
_symmetry.space_group_name_H-M   'P 1'
#
loop_
_entity.id
_entity.type
_entity.pdbx_description
1 polymer ?
#
loop_
_entity_poly.entity_id
_entity_poly.type
_entity_poly.pdbx_seq_one_letter_code
_entity_poly.pdbx_strand_id
1 'polypeptide(L)'
;WNGVPWHILEDHPTGGIFEYRDEFAAKHAVWAGQLDRGVWLKGYWRIPWQNEAIRVLAIDPAQQVLTLAKPIPGGIGNKYTRPAGNGRESYWVMNLLEEVDQPGEWCLDFRDRKLYLYPPAPLAQTELLVADTPEPVVLLQDVRHVTLRGLLVTINAGRAIVVRGGEHVTIAGCTVRLVDDY
;
A
#
# COMPACT_ATOMS: atom_id res chain seq x y z
N TRP A 1 -8.75 -3.16 -14.33
CA TRP A 1 -9.50 -2.10 -13.70
C TRP A 1 -9.68 -0.90 -14.63
N ASN A 2 -10.85 -0.29 -14.69
CA ASN A 2 -11.12 0.89 -15.50
C ASN A 2 -11.33 2.10 -14.58
N GLY A 3 -10.85 3.26 -15.00
CA GLY A 3 -10.95 4.50 -14.24
C GLY A 3 -12.41 4.81 -13.87
N VAL A 4 -12.66 4.95 -12.59
CA VAL A 4 -13.96 5.36 -12.05
C VAL A 4 -13.94 6.87 -11.93
N PRO A 5 -14.93 7.61 -12.44
CA PRO A 5 -15.10 9.01 -12.08
C PRO A 5 -15.35 9.09 -10.59
N TRP A 6 -14.66 9.97 -9.98
CA TRP A 6 -14.82 10.27 -8.58
C TRP A 6 -14.91 11.80 -8.44
N HIS A 7 -15.57 12.21 -7.38
CA HIS A 7 -15.65 13.60 -7.00
C HIS A 7 -14.91 13.77 -5.68
N ILE A 8 -14.13 14.82 -5.59
CA ILE A 8 -13.66 15.29 -4.28
C ILE A 8 -14.86 15.97 -3.66
N LEU A 9 -15.38 15.46 -2.56
CA LEU A 9 -16.43 16.14 -1.82
C LEU A 9 -15.87 17.49 -1.33
N GLU A 10 -16.63 18.55 -1.47
CA GLU A 10 -16.19 19.91 -1.12
C GLU A 10 -15.69 20.01 0.33
N ASP A 11 -16.29 19.23 1.22
CA ASP A 11 -15.91 19.17 2.64
C ASP A 11 -14.59 18.42 2.90
N HIS A 12 -14.03 17.75 1.87
CA HIS A 12 -12.81 16.95 1.98
C HIS A 12 -11.83 17.26 0.84
N PRO A 13 -11.34 18.50 0.74
CA PRO A 13 -10.50 18.94 -0.37
C PRO A 13 -9.16 18.21 -0.47
N THR A 14 -8.77 17.49 0.58
CA THR A 14 -7.55 16.69 0.63
C THR A 14 -7.73 15.25 0.11
N GLY A 15 -8.93 14.87 -0.34
CA GLY A 15 -9.16 13.61 -1.04
C GLY A 15 -9.22 12.37 -0.16
N GLY A 16 -9.70 12.49 1.08
CA GLY A 16 -9.95 11.34 1.96
C GLY A 16 -11.27 10.61 1.66
N ILE A 17 -12.15 11.21 0.86
CA ILE A 17 -13.46 10.66 0.48
C ILE A 17 -13.63 10.81 -1.03
N PHE A 18 -14.19 9.81 -1.68
CA PHE A 18 -14.50 9.85 -3.11
C PHE A 18 -15.65 8.95 -3.49
N GLU A 19 -16.30 9.27 -4.60
CA GLU A 19 -17.38 8.48 -5.19
C GLU A 19 -16.83 7.45 -6.18
N TYR A 20 -17.54 6.33 -6.34
CA TYR A 20 -17.23 5.30 -7.31
C TYR A 20 -18.42 5.01 -8.23
N ARG A 21 -18.17 4.37 -9.37
CA ARG A 21 -19.21 4.10 -10.37
C ARG A 21 -20.09 2.89 -10.04
N ASP A 22 -21.32 2.91 -10.53
CA ASP A 22 -22.31 1.84 -10.43
C ASP A 22 -21.82 0.48 -10.90
N GLU A 23 -21.03 0.43 -11.95
CA GLU A 23 -20.53 -0.82 -12.53
C GLU A 23 -19.71 -1.68 -11.55
N PHE A 24 -19.23 -1.07 -10.48
CA PHE A 24 -18.49 -1.76 -9.40
C PHE A 24 -19.24 -1.83 -8.07
N ALA A 25 -20.49 -1.35 -8.05
CA ALA A 25 -21.28 -1.29 -6.81
C ALA A 25 -21.39 -2.65 -6.11
N ALA A 26 -21.56 -3.74 -6.89
CA ALA A 26 -21.63 -5.09 -6.34
C ALA A 26 -20.34 -5.50 -5.59
N LYS A 27 -19.16 -5.21 -6.15
CA LYS A 27 -17.87 -5.47 -5.50
C LYS A 27 -17.70 -4.62 -4.24
N HIS A 28 -18.01 -3.35 -4.31
CA HIS A 28 -17.90 -2.44 -3.17
C HIS A 28 -18.86 -2.82 -2.03
N ALA A 29 -20.03 -3.35 -2.33
CA ALA A 29 -20.94 -3.88 -1.33
C ALA A 29 -20.35 -5.11 -0.59
N VAL A 30 -19.65 -5.98 -1.29
CA VAL A 30 -18.91 -7.10 -0.68
C VAL A 30 -17.78 -6.57 0.20
N TRP A 31 -16.98 -5.63 -0.30
CA TRP A 31 -15.88 -5.04 0.47
C TRP A 31 -16.36 -4.31 1.73
N ALA A 32 -17.53 -3.68 1.68
CA ALA A 32 -18.13 -3.04 2.86
C ALA A 32 -18.35 -4.02 4.02
N GLY A 33 -18.65 -5.27 3.71
CA GLY A 33 -18.79 -6.35 4.72
C GLY A 33 -17.47 -6.90 5.26
N GLN A 34 -16.31 -6.47 4.73
CA GLN A 34 -14.99 -7.00 5.10
C GLN A 34 -14.08 -5.96 5.76
N LEU A 35 -14.57 -4.76 6.05
CA LEU A 35 -13.75 -3.64 6.56
C LEU A 35 -13.03 -3.97 7.88
N ASP A 36 -13.65 -4.76 8.73
CA ASP A 36 -13.08 -5.23 10.00
C ASP A 36 -11.88 -6.18 9.81
N ARG A 37 -11.79 -6.84 8.66
CA ARG A 37 -10.66 -7.69 8.27
C ARG A 37 -9.49 -6.91 7.69
N GLY A 38 -9.68 -5.64 7.36
CA GLY A 38 -8.66 -4.72 6.90
C GLY A 38 -8.56 -4.63 5.37
N VAL A 39 -9.49 -3.91 4.78
CA VAL A 39 -9.50 -3.59 3.35
C VAL A 39 -8.61 -2.39 3.07
N TRP A 40 -7.78 -2.48 2.04
CA TRP A 40 -6.89 -1.41 1.60
C TRP A 40 -7.09 -1.15 0.11
N LEU A 41 -6.91 0.10 -0.28
CA LEU A 41 -6.80 0.49 -1.68
C LEU A 41 -5.41 1.02 -1.96
N LYS A 42 -4.80 0.54 -3.03
CA LYS A 42 -3.54 1.06 -3.54
C LYS A 42 -3.78 1.73 -4.88
N GLY A 43 -3.29 2.94 -5.05
CA GLY A 43 -3.54 3.70 -6.28
C GLY A 43 -2.50 4.76 -6.53
N TYR A 44 -2.46 5.20 -7.80
CA TYR A 44 -1.72 6.40 -8.24
C TYR A 44 -2.61 7.63 -8.08
N TRP A 45 -2.87 7.98 -6.82
CA TRP A 45 -3.92 8.93 -6.45
C TRP A 45 -3.73 10.32 -7.03
N ARG A 46 -2.49 10.74 -7.19
CA ARG A 46 -2.17 12.11 -7.57
C ARG A 46 -1.22 12.25 -8.74
N ILE A 47 -0.19 11.45 -8.74
CA ILE A 47 0.89 11.48 -9.72
C ILE A 47 1.20 10.08 -10.21
N PRO A 48 1.51 9.90 -11.51
CA PRO A 48 1.61 8.58 -12.12
C PRO A 48 2.85 7.77 -11.73
N TRP A 49 3.74 8.32 -10.94
CA TRP A 49 4.94 7.65 -10.47
C TRP A 49 4.97 7.40 -8.96
N GLN A 50 3.93 7.82 -8.24
CA GLN A 50 3.80 7.58 -6.80
C GLN A 50 2.49 6.87 -6.52
N ASN A 51 2.57 5.63 -6.08
CA ASN A 51 1.42 4.91 -5.55
C ASN A 51 1.47 4.87 -4.03
N GLU A 52 0.33 4.72 -3.43
CA GLU A 52 0.18 4.62 -1.99
C GLU A 52 -0.97 3.68 -1.65
N ALA A 53 -0.75 2.83 -0.64
CA ALA A 53 -1.80 2.00 -0.07
C ALA A 53 -2.42 2.70 1.14
N ILE A 54 -3.75 2.80 1.14
CA ILE A 54 -4.50 3.47 2.21
C ILE A 54 -5.63 2.57 2.65
N ARG A 55 -5.79 2.41 3.97
CA ARG A 55 -6.89 1.63 4.53
C ARG A 55 -8.23 2.29 4.24
N VAL A 56 -9.23 1.47 3.92
CA VAL A 56 -10.62 1.90 3.80
C VAL A 56 -11.26 1.87 5.18
N LEU A 57 -11.86 2.99 5.58
CA LEU A 57 -12.59 3.12 6.84
C LEU A 57 -14.07 2.83 6.69
N ALA A 58 -14.65 3.30 5.59
CA ALA A 58 -16.06 3.13 5.32
C ALA A 58 -16.33 3.00 3.83
N ILE A 59 -17.36 2.26 3.50
CA ILE A 59 -17.97 2.20 2.18
C ILE A 59 -19.46 2.38 2.38
N ASP A 60 -20.03 3.37 1.71
CA ASP A 60 -21.49 3.57 1.65
C ASP A 60 -21.98 3.12 0.27
N PRO A 61 -22.54 1.91 0.15
CA PRO A 61 -23.03 1.42 -1.13
C PRO A 61 -24.25 2.17 -1.67
N ALA A 62 -25.02 2.83 -0.79
CA ALA A 62 -26.20 3.57 -1.19
C ALA A 62 -25.84 4.92 -1.82
N GLN A 63 -24.82 5.57 -1.31
CA GLN A 63 -24.28 6.82 -1.83
C GLN A 63 -23.11 6.60 -2.79
N GLN A 64 -22.60 5.37 -2.90
CA GLN A 64 -21.44 5.00 -3.70
C GLN A 64 -20.16 5.76 -3.30
N VAL A 65 -19.95 5.91 -2.00
CA VAL A 65 -18.85 6.68 -1.43
C VAL A 65 -17.89 5.79 -0.67
N LEU A 66 -16.60 6.03 -0.86
CA LEU A 66 -15.48 5.41 -0.13
C LEU A 66 -14.83 6.46 0.77
N THR A 67 -14.53 6.07 2.01
CA THR A 67 -13.78 6.89 2.97
C THR A 67 -12.47 6.21 3.31
N LEU A 68 -11.36 6.91 3.08
CA LEU A 68 -10.01 6.44 3.38
C LEU A 68 -9.56 6.87 4.78
N ALA A 69 -8.64 6.12 5.37
CA ALA A 69 -8.10 6.36 6.71
C ALA A 69 -7.31 7.65 6.85
N LYS A 70 -6.81 8.17 5.74
CA LYS A 70 -6.10 9.45 5.70
C LYS A 70 -6.38 10.16 4.38
N PRO A 71 -6.32 11.49 4.35
CA PRO A 71 -6.37 12.23 3.11
C PRO A 71 -5.11 11.97 2.28
N ILE A 72 -5.28 12.05 0.97
CA ILE A 72 -4.17 11.93 0.04
C ILE A 72 -3.53 13.31 -0.16
N PRO A 73 -2.24 13.48 0.05
CA PRO A 73 -1.58 14.75 -0.13
C PRO A 73 -1.80 15.33 -1.54
N GLY A 74 -2.39 16.52 -1.61
CA GLY A 74 -2.77 17.17 -2.86
C GLY A 74 -4.04 16.66 -3.50
N GLY A 75 -4.79 15.78 -2.85
CA GLY A 75 -6.05 15.20 -3.30
C GLY A 75 -5.91 14.09 -4.31
N ILE A 76 -7.05 13.52 -4.69
CA ILE A 76 -7.13 12.51 -5.73
C ILE A 76 -7.23 13.21 -7.10
N GLY A 77 -6.68 12.58 -8.14
CA GLY A 77 -6.72 13.09 -9.51
C GLY A 77 -5.37 13.38 -10.11
N ASN A 78 -5.34 13.47 -11.42
CA ASN A 78 -4.13 13.75 -12.13
C ASN A 78 -3.65 15.19 -11.88
N LYS A 79 -2.37 15.39 -11.63
CA LYS A 79 -1.80 16.73 -11.42
C LYS A 79 -1.98 17.66 -12.62
N TYR A 80 -2.23 17.11 -13.80
CA TYR A 80 -2.42 17.86 -15.05
C TYR A 80 -3.87 18.20 -15.36
N THR A 81 -4.83 17.52 -14.73
CA THR A 81 -6.27 17.65 -14.99
C THR A 81 -7.03 18.01 -13.72
N ARG A 82 -6.65 19.11 -13.09
CA ARG A 82 -7.32 19.62 -11.89
C ARG A 82 -8.59 20.42 -12.24
N PRO A 83 -9.55 20.49 -11.30
CA PRO A 83 -9.55 19.95 -9.93
C PRO A 83 -9.95 18.49 -9.83
N ALA A 84 -10.72 17.94 -10.77
CA ALA A 84 -11.43 16.69 -10.58
C ALA A 84 -10.77 15.43 -11.15
N GLY A 85 -9.54 15.53 -11.72
CA GLY A 85 -8.96 14.41 -12.46
C GLY A 85 -9.67 14.15 -13.79
N ASN A 86 -9.38 13.05 -14.44
CA ASN A 86 -10.00 12.67 -15.71
C ASN A 86 -10.91 11.44 -15.62
N GLY A 87 -11.15 10.94 -14.39
CA GLY A 87 -11.93 9.74 -14.13
C GLY A 87 -11.24 8.43 -14.54
N ARG A 88 -9.93 8.47 -14.72
CA ARG A 88 -9.09 7.32 -15.11
C ARG A 88 -8.01 7.01 -14.10
N GLU A 89 -8.08 7.61 -12.93
CA GLU A 89 -7.21 7.34 -11.81
C GLU A 89 -7.44 5.92 -11.34
N SER A 90 -6.39 5.10 -11.48
CA SER A 90 -6.49 3.66 -11.19
C SER A 90 -6.18 3.38 -9.73
N TYR A 91 -6.99 2.54 -9.14
CA TYR A 91 -6.69 1.89 -7.88
C TYR A 91 -7.05 0.41 -7.94
N TRP A 92 -6.47 -0.37 -7.07
CA TRP A 92 -6.83 -1.77 -6.86
C TRP A 92 -7.01 -2.05 -5.38
N VAL A 93 -7.87 -2.99 -5.09
CA VAL A 93 -8.10 -3.44 -3.73
C VAL A 93 -7.00 -4.40 -3.31
N MET A 94 -6.69 -4.37 -2.04
CA MET A 94 -5.73 -5.28 -1.41
C MET A 94 -6.34 -5.86 -0.15
N ASN A 95 -5.86 -7.04 0.19
CA ASN A 95 -6.17 -7.71 1.44
C ASN A 95 -7.64 -8.16 1.57
N LEU A 96 -8.18 -8.70 0.49
CA LEU A 96 -9.50 -9.33 0.45
C LEU A 96 -9.37 -10.82 0.16
N LEU A 97 -9.97 -11.67 0.99
CA LEU A 97 -9.90 -13.12 0.80
C LEU A 97 -10.61 -13.57 -0.48
N GLU A 98 -11.69 -12.88 -0.84
CA GLU A 98 -12.47 -13.14 -2.04
C GLU A 98 -11.72 -12.86 -3.35
N GLU A 99 -10.66 -12.09 -3.29
CA GLU A 99 -9.83 -11.75 -4.44
C GLU A 99 -8.51 -12.56 -4.44
N VAL A 100 -8.37 -13.55 -3.54
CA VAL A 100 -7.23 -14.49 -3.54
C VAL A 100 -7.62 -15.69 -4.42
N ASP A 101 -7.49 -15.52 -5.73
CA ASP A 101 -7.92 -16.50 -6.73
C ASP A 101 -6.80 -16.96 -7.67
N GLN A 102 -5.60 -16.38 -7.56
CA GLN A 102 -4.43 -16.74 -8.37
C GLN A 102 -3.26 -17.23 -7.51
N PRO A 103 -2.44 -18.18 -8.04
CA PRO A 103 -1.24 -18.61 -7.35
C PRO A 103 -0.27 -17.45 -7.05
N GLY A 104 0.16 -17.34 -5.81
CA GLY A 104 1.03 -16.28 -5.30
C GLY A 104 0.29 -15.15 -4.58
N GLU A 105 -1.02 -15.11 -4.66
CA GLU A 105 -1.82 -14.12 -3.94
C GLU A 105 -2.01 -14.49 -2.48
N TRP A 106 -2.21 -13.47 -1.67
CA TRP A 106 -2.36 -13.61 -0.23
C TRP A 106 -3.17 -12.47 0.38
N CYS A 107 -3.77 -12.74 1.53
CA CYS A 107 -4.36 -11.70 2.36
C CYS A 107 -4.16 -11.96 3.86
N LEU A 108 -4.16 -10.88 4.64
CA LEU A 108 -4.12 -10.90 6.10
C LEU A 108 -5.50 -10.57 6.67
N ASP A 109 -6.11 -11.51 7.36
CA ASP A 109 -7.30 -11.24 8.14
C ASP A 109 -6.90 -10.69 9.50
N PHE A 110 -7.01 -9.37 9.66
CA PHE A 110 -6.63 -8.68 10.90
C PHE A 110 -7.59 -8.98 12.05
N ARG A 111 -8.84 -9.33 11.77
CA ARG A 111 -9.81 -9.73 12.78
C ARG A 111 -9.46 -11.10 13.36
N ASP A 112 -9.25 -12.08 12.50
CA ASP A 112 -8.99 -13.47 12.90
C ASP A 112 -7.49 -13.77 13.05
N ARG A 113 -6.62 -12.81 12.72
CA ARG A 113 -5.15 -12.91 12.76
C ARG A 113 -4.61 -14.09 11.96
N LYS A 114 -5.12 -14.24 10.75
CA LYS A 114 -4.74 -15.33 9.84
C LYS A 114 -4.15 -14.79 8.55
N LEU A 115 -3.10 -15.44 8.09
CA LEU A 115 -2.59 -15.28 6.73
C LEU A 115 -3.23 -16.37 5.85
N TYR A 116 -3.90 -15.94 4.79
CA TYR A 116 -4.36 -16.80 3.69
C TYR A 116 -3.43 -16.63 2.51
N LEU A 117 -2.97 -17.72 1.96
CA LEU A 117 -2.05 -17.73 0.82
C LEU A 117 -2.54 -18.77 -0.18
N TYR A 118 -2.63 -18.38 -1.45
CA TYR A 118 -2.72 -19.30 -2.56
C TYR A 118 -1.29 -19.61 -3.03
N PRO A 119 -0.69 -20.75 -2.62
CA PRO A 119 0.73 -20.97 -2.86
C PRO A 119 0.99 -21.20 -4.36
N PRO A 120 2.08 -20.63 -4.91
CA PRO A 120 2.46 -20.83 -6.31
C PRO A 120 2.97 -22.27 -6.61
N ALA A 121 3.30 -23.01 -5.57
CA ALA A 121 3.71 -24.41 -5.62
C ALA A 121 3.31 -25.12 -4.32
N PRO A 122 3.36 -26.44 -4.22
CA PRO A 122 3.10 -27.15 -2.97
C PRO A 122 3.92 -26.59 -1.81
N LEU A 123 3.30 -26.33 -0.67
CA LEU A 123 3.95 -25.72 0.50
C LEU A 123 5.22 -26.45 0.95
N ALA A 124 5.26 -27.78 0.80
CA ALA A 124 6.45 -28.58 1.12
C ALA A 124 7.68 -28.24 0.22
N GLN A 125 7.46 -27.53 -0.87
CA GLN A 125 8.49 -27.11 -1.84
C GLN A 125 8.64 -25.57 -1.89
N THR A 126 7.97 -24.86 -0.99
CA THR A 126 7.91 -23.40 -0.99
C THR A 126 8.51 -22.86 0.30
N GLU A 127 9.47 -21.96 0.19
CA GLU A 127 9.92 -21.15 1.32
C GLU A 127 9.00 -19.94 1.44
N LEU A 128 8.40 -19.76 2.60
CA LEU A 128 7.58 -18.58 2.94
C LEU A 128 8.36 -17.70 3.91
N LEU A 129 8.62 -16.46 3.50
CA LEU A 129 9.30 -15.46 4.30
C LEU A 129 8.35 -14.29 4.57
N VAL A 130 8.16 -13.98 5.83
CA VAL A 130 7.29 -12.88 6.27
C VAL A 130 8.15 -11.79 6.90
N ALA A 131 8.08 -10.59 6.34
CA ALA A 131 8.71 -9.41 6.93
C ALA A 131 7.73 -8.75 7.89
N ASP A 132 8.10 -8.66 9.17
CA ASP A 132 7.24 -8.11 10.24
C ASP A 132 7.90 -6.99 11.04
N THR A 133 9.17 -6.71 10.77
CA THR A 133 9.96 -5.72 11.51
C THR A 133 9.97 -4.38 10.77
N PRO A 134 9.30 -3.34 11.31
CA PRO A 134 9.22 -2.03 10.65
C PRO A 134 10.45 -1.15 10.89
N GLU A 135 11.29 -1.48 11.88
CA GLU A 135 12.50 -0.73 12.18
C GLU A 135 13.58 -0.97 11.11
N PRO A 136 14.46 0.02 10.87
CA PRO A 136 15.60 -0.18 9.98
C PRO A 136 16.50 -1.33 10.46
N VAL A 137 16.97 -2.17 9.52
CA VAL A 137 17.94 -3.23 9.86
C VAL A 137 19.25 -2.63 10.40
N VAL A 138 19.68 -1.52 9.79
CA VAL A 138 20.83 -0.75 10.26
C VAL A 138 20.43 0.72 10.40
N LEU A 139 20.60 1.26 11.59
CA LEU A 139 20.46 2.70 11.85
C LEU A 139 21.82 3.27 12.25
N LEU A 140 22.34 4.20 11.46
CA LEU A 140 23.52 5.01 11.76
C LEU A 140 23.05 6.41 12.14
N GLN A 141 23.30 6.81 13.38
CA GLN A 141 22.89 8.11 13.88
C GLN A 141 24.09 8.89 14.40
N ASP A 142 24.34 10.06 13.81
CA ASP A 142 25.41 10.98 14.15
C ASP A 142 26.80 10.33 14.24
N VAL A 143 27.04 9.31 13.41
CA VAL A 143 28.29 8.55 13.37
C VAL A 143 29.35 9.21 12.50
N ARG A 144 30.62 8.92 12.76
CA ARG A 144 31.76 9.41 11.98
C ARG A 144 32.68 8.28 11.57
N HIS A 145 33.21 8.35 10.34
CA HIS A 145 34.19 7.41 9.81
C HIS A 145 33.74 5.94 9.86
N VAL A 146 32.47 5.69 9.54
CA VAL A 146 31.88 4.34 9.49
C VAL A 146 31.80 3.84 8.06
N THR A 147 32.24 2.61 7.85
CA THR A 147 32.10 1.93 6.56
C THR A 147 31.33 0.65 6.73
N LEU A 148 30.22 0.53 5.99
CA LEU A 148 29.47 -0.71 5.78
C LEU A 148 29.86 -1.27 4.41
N ARG A 149 30.33 -2.51 4.37
CA ARG A 149 30.80 -3.12 3.12
C ARG A 149 30.34 -4.57 2.99
N GLY A 150 29.87 -4.94 1.79
CA GLY A 150 29.60 -6.33 1.42
C GLY A 150 28.44 -6.98 2.17
N LEU A 151 27.52 -6.20 2.74
CA LEU A 151 26.36 -6.70 3.46
C LEU A 151 25.24 -7.08 2.51
N LEU A 152 24.55 -8.17 2.83
CA LEU A 152 23.24 -8.50 2.26
C LEU A 152 22.17 -8.14 3.30
N VAL A 153 21.32 -7.16 2.98
CA VAL A 153 20.15 -6.81 3.78
C VAL A 153 18.90 -7.22 3.00
N THR A 154 18.10 -8.10 3.59
CA THR A 154 16.92 -8.65 2.92
C THR A 154 15.80 -8.94 3.90
N ILE A 155 14.56 -8.91 3.40
CA ILE A 155 13.35 -9.30 4.12
C ILE A 155 13.15 -8.47 5.39
N ASN A 156 12.75 -7.22 5.17
CA ASN A 156 12.37 -6.32 6.24
C ASN A 156 11.13 -5.52 5.84
N ALA A 157 10.20 -5.34 6.75
CA ALA A 157 9.00 -4.52 6.52
C ALA A 157 9.30 -3.02 6.57
N GLY A 158 10.48 -2.62 7.04
CA GLY A 158 10.96 -1.26 7.04
C GLY A 158 12.20 -1.08 6.16
N ARG A 159 12.89 0.02 6.33
CA ARG A 159 14.08 0.39 5.57
C ARG A 159 15.25 -0.53 5.88
N ALA A 160 16.08 -0.78 4.87
CA ALA A 160 17.30 -1.56 5.06
C ALA A 160 18.33 -0.82 5.90
N ILE A 161 18.76 0.35 5.44
CA ILE A 161 19.81 1.15 6.05
C ILE A 161 19.34 2.59 6.12
N VAL A 162 19.42 3.17 7.30
CA VAL A 162 19.12 4.59 7.53
C VAL A 162 20.34 5.28 8.09
N VAL A 163 20.73 6.41 7.48
CA VAL A 163 21.79 7.28 8.00
C VAL A 163 21.15 8.61 8.39
N ARG A 164 21.29 8.99 9.64
CA ARG A 164 20.81 10.26 10.19
C ARG A 164 21.99 11.05 10.75
N GLY A 165 22.33 12.15 10.09
CA GLY A 165 23.50 12.96 10.46
C GLY A 165 24.82 12.21 10.30
N GLY A 166 25.86 12.76 10.94
CA GLY A 166 27.22 12.18 10.89
C GLY A 166 28.04 12.64 9.68
N GLU A 167 29.27 12.11 9.58
CA GLU A 167 30.19 12.45 8.49
C GLU A 167 31.09 11.27 8.14
N HIS A 168 31.63 11.26 6.93
CA HIS A 168 32.50 10.18 6.43
C HIS A 168 31.88 8.77 6.54
N VAL A 169 30.59 8.65 6.24
CA VAL A 169 29.89 7.37 6.19
C VAL A 169 29.98 6.81 4.78
N THR A 170 30.44 5.56 4.67
CA THR A 170 30.56 4.86 3.39
C THR A 170 29.72 3.59 3.42
N ILE A 171 28.88 3.41 2.40
CA ILE A 171 28.13 2.17 2.13
C ILE A 171 28.60 1.65 0.79
N ALA A 172 29.27 0.50 0.76
CA ALA A 172 29.90 0.01 -0.46
C ALA A 172 29.72 -1.51 -0.65
N GLY A 173 29.39 -1.90 -1.89
CA GLY A 173 29.25 -3.30 -2.26
C GLY A 173 28.17 -4.05 -1.49
N CYS A 174 27.16 -3.33 -0.97
CA CYS A 174 26.03 -3.92 -0.26
C CYS A 174 24.91 -4.29 -1.26
N THR A 175 24.18 -5.33 -0.93
CA THR A 175 22.96 -5.74 -1.66
C THR A 175 21.77 -5.52 -0.75
N VAL A 176 20.76 -4.80 -1.25
CA VAL A 176 19.49 -4.58 -0.55
C VAL A 176 18.36 -5.11 -1.44
N ARG A 177 17.51 -5.97 -0.88
CA ARG A 177 16.35 -6.53 -1.59
C ARG A 177 15.24 -6.93 -0.65
N LEU A 178 14.00 -6.94 -1.15
CA LEU A 178 12.81 -7.34 -0.38
C LEU A 178 12.68 -6.56 0.93
N VAL A 179 12.84 -5.26 0.83
CA VAL A 179 12.65 -4.32 1.93
C VAL A 179 11.62 -3.29 1.52
N ASP A 180 10.91 -2.72 2.49
CA ASP A 180 9.92 -1.70 2.25
C ASP A 180 10.46 -0.30 2.60
N ASP A 181 9.79 0.74 2.09
CA ASP A 181 10.12 2.15 2.31
C ASP A 181 8.83 2.98 2.60
N TYR A 182 7.93 2.44 3.41
CA TYR A 182 6.72 3.17 3.81
C TYR A 182 6.93 4.00 5.07
#